data_edcf866c660ee6b281088b3119f074c5
#
_entry.id   edcf866c660ee6b281088b3119f074c5
#
_cell.length_a   1.000
_cell.length_b   1.000
_cell.length_c   1.000
_cell.angle_alpha   90.00
_cell.angle_beta   90.00
_cell.angle_gamma   90.00
#
_symmetry.space_group_name_H-M   'P 1'
#
loop_
_entity.id
_entity.type
_entity.pdbx_description
1 polymer ?
#
loop_
_entity_poly.entity_id
_entity_poly.type
_entity_poly.pdbx_seq_one_letter_code
_entity_poly.pdbx_strand_id
1 'polypeptide(L)'
;MAAINFPSSPSIGTTYSQNGKEWIFDGVAWKSQTRIILDSQVTGTLASTNGGTGLSSVGSGNSLLGVVGAGTTLEYKTLTAGTGISLSFSTGDITIESIGTGTITGTGSTGTIPLFTDETTLTDSLITQSGTMVQIAGNFKALTKSFKIPHPIDPVNKILEHGSLEGPEHGAYQRGTAQGLGDVIVSLPDYWSALVEPDYNIILTSRGNYNLYIKEQNSDYFIVSKINSESSNINLATKFDYLCLGERKDFKIDVVQYK
;
A
#
# COMPACT_ATOMS: atom_id res chain seq x y z
N MET A 1 86.18 16.42 3.45
CA MET A 1 84.94 17.14 3.03
C MET A 1 85.43 18.47 2.46
N ALA A 2 84.90 18.84 1.28
CA ALA A 2 85.20 20.16 0.72
C ALA A 2 84.55 21.23 1.61
N ALA A 3 85.29 22.30 1.88
CA ALA A 3 84.77 23.40 2.68
C ALA A 3 83.60 24.07 1.97
N ILE A 4 82.62 24.46 2.72
CA ILE A 4 81.45 25.20 2.18
C ILE A 4 81.92 26.64 2.00
N ASN A 5 81.84 27.11 0.75
CA ASN A 5 82.27 28.49 0.44
C ASN A 5 80.99 29.31 0.12
N PHE A 6 80.49 29.98 1.12
CA PHE A 6 79.30 30.83 0.96
C PHE A 6 79.61 32.08 0.15
N PRO A 7 78.65 32.60 -0.62
CA PRO A 7 78.73 33.87 -1.33
C PRO A 7 79.14 35.02 -0.37
N SER A 8 80.00 35.88 -0.84
CA SER A 8 80.38 37.11 -0.09
C SER A 8 79.30 38.17 -0.29
N SER A 9 78.91 38.88 0.77
CA SER A 9 77.87 39.95 0.72
C SER A 9 76.47 39.48 0.32
N PRO A 10 75.91 38.48 0.96
CA PRO A 10 74.55 38.07 0.66
C PRO A 10 73.53 39.06 1.20
N SER A 11 72.41 39.22 0.50
CA SER A 11 71.24 39.92 1.02
C SER A 11 70.37 38.99 1.89
N ILE A 12 69.59 39.53 2.82
CA ILE A 12 68.66 38.74 3.61
C ILE A 12 67.74 37.94 2.67
N GLY A 13 67.56 36.64 2.92
CA GLY A 13 66.75 35.73 2.12
C GLY A 13 67.47 35.10 0.93
N THR A 14 68.76 35.42 0.71
CA THR A 14 69.63 34.75 -0.28
C THR A 14 69.77 33.29 0.09
N THR A 15 69.47 32.39 -0.90
CA THR A 15 69.65 30.94 -0.73
C THR A 15 70.94 30.47 -1.39
N TYR A 16 71.60 29.50 -0.77
CA TYR A 16 72.77 28.84 -1.29
C TYR A 16 72.71 27.34 -1.15
N SER A 17 72.97 26.60 -2.23
CA SER A 17 72.94 25.15 -2.24
C SER A 17 74.31 24.55 -2.57
N GLN A 18 74.74 23.59 -1.77
CA GLN A 18 76.00 22.83 -2.02
C GLN A 18 75.90 21.43 -1.38
N ASN A 19 76.25 20.40 -2.10
CA ASN A 19 76.30 19.02 -1.61
C ASN A 19 74.91 18.51 -1.08
N GLY A 20 73.83 18.91 -1.73
CA GLY A 20 72.46 18.51 -1.35
C GLY A 20 71.92 19.19 -0.08
N LYS A 21 72.63 20.21 0.41
CA LYS A 21 72.16 21.05 1.52
C LYS A 21 71.85 22.45 1.04
N GLU A 22 70.82 23.04 1.58
CA GLU A 22 70.46 24.42 1.33
C GLU A 22 70.61 25.27 2.58
N TRP A 23 71.05 26.49 2.39
CA TRP A 23 71.20 27.51 3.44
C TRP A 23 70.46 28.76 2.99
N ILE A 24 69.90 29.49 3.93
CA ILE A 24 69.30 30.81 3.75
C ILE A 24 70.07 31.79 4.64
N PHE A 25 70.38 32.98 4.11
CA PHE A 25 71.03 34.06 4.89
C PHE A 25 69.94 34.86 5.60
N ASP A 26 70.04 34.98 6.93
CA ASP A 26 69.06 35.69 7.75
C ASP A 26 69.43 37.16 8.02
N GLY A 27 70.46 37.65 7.37
CA GLY A 27 70.99 38.99 7.55
C GLY A 27 72.22 39.02 8.48
N VAL A 28 72.49 37.93 9.21
CA VAL A 28 73.62 37.84 10.11
C VAL A 28 74.51 36.60 9.83
N ALA A 29 73.82 35.47 9.57
CA ALA A 29 74.50 34.19 9.37
C ALA A 29 73.68 33.31 8.34
N TRP A 30 74.39 32.33 7.74
CA TRP A 30 73.87 31.30 6.93
C TRP A 30 73.22 30.20 7.80
N LYS A 31 71.90 30.03 7.73
CA LYS A 31 71.22 28.99 8.45
C LYS A 31 70.87 27.84 7.50
N SER A 32 71.22 26.64 7.90
CA SER A 32 70.78 25.44 7.14
C SER A 32 69.27 25.33 7.07
N GLN A 33 68.74 25.28 5.88
CA GLN A 33 67.36 24.85 5.66
C GLN A 33 67.34 23.34 5.58
N THR A 34 66.91 22.71 6.64
CA THR A 34 66.62 21.27 6.60
C THR A 34 65.29 21.07 5.95
N ARG A 35 65.25 20.96 4.63
CA ARG A 35 64.11 20.54 3.89
C ARG A 35 64.05 19.02 3.97
N ILE A 36 63.05 18.48 4.63
CA ILE A 36 62.81 17.04 4.63
C ILE A 36 62.03 16.71 3.31
N ILE A 37 62.69 15.93 2.46
CA ILE A 37 62.12 15.43 1.21
C ILE A 37 61.44 14.11 1.57
N LEU A 38 60.06 14.13 1.63
CA LEU A 38 59.27 13.03 2.12
C LEU A 38 59.43 11.75 1.28
N ASP A 39 59.69 11.89 -0.01
CA ASP A 39 59.83 10.77 -0.95
C ASP A 39 61.17 10.05 -0.88
N SER A 40 62.23 10.69 -0.36
CA SER A 40 63.59 10.16 -0.34
C SER A 40 64.29 10.15 1.04
N GLN A 41 63.79 10.94 1.98
CA GLN A 41 64.41 11.10 3.30
C GLN A 41 63.63 10.48 4.45
N VAL A 42 62.38 10.07 4.22
CA VAL A 42 61.58 9.38 5.22
C VAL A 42 61.58 7.90 4.91
N THR A 43 62.14 7.09 5.80
CA THR A 43 62.10 5.63 5.72
C THR A 43 61.21 5.07 6.81
N GLY A 44 60.39 4.06 6.48
CA GLY A 44 59.43 3.46 7.41
C GLY A 44 58.09 4.17 7.45
N THR A 45 57.32 4.01 8.52
CA THR A 45 55.98 4.58 8.69
C THR A 45 56.04 5.87 9.51
N LEU A 46 55.40 6.93 9.03
CA LEU A 46 55.19 8.14 9.82
C LEU A 46 54.04 7.87 10.81
N ALA A 47 54.31 8.00 12.09
CA ALA A 47 53.33 7.77 13.16
C ALA A 47 52.14 8.75 13.05
N SER A 48 50.97 8.33 13.47
CA SER A 48 49.75 9.15 13.46
C SER A 48 49.90 10.41 14.34
N THR A 49 50.66 10.36 15.42
CA THR A 49 51.00 11.50 16.26
C THR A 49 51.82 12.60 15.53
N ASN A 50 52.48 12.25 14.44
CA ASN A 50 53.24 13.16 13.58
C ASN A 50 52.53 13.47 12.26
N GLY A 51 51.23 13.23 12.18
CA GLY A 51 50.40 13.49 10.99
C GLY A 51 50.41 12.38 9.93
N GLY A 52 51.08 11.26 10.18
CA GLY A 52 51.04 10.09 9.33
C GLY A 52 49.89 9.15 9.67
N THR A 53 49.72 8.10 8.86
CA THR A 53 48.70 7.05 9.14
C THR A 53 49.21 6.00 10.13
N GLY A 54 50.54 5.89 10.32
CA GLY A 54 51.16 4.81 11.08
C GLY A 54 51.08 3.44 10.38
N LEU A 55 50.63 3.39 9.14
CA LEU A 55 50.42 2.16 8.36
C LEU A 55 51.58 2.01 7.34
N SER A 56 52.03 0.77 7.15
CA SER A 56 53.13 0.43 6.23
C SER A 56 52.68 0.16 4.80
N SER A 57 51.38 0.14 4.57
CA SER A 57 50.77 -0.12 3.25
C SER A 57 49.50 0.71 3.07
N VAL A 58 49.02 0.79 1.83
CA VAL A 58 47.76 1.47 1.48
C VAL A 58 46.50 0.60 1.67
N GLY A 59 46.66 -0.59 2.25
CA GLY A 59 45.58 -1.54 2.44
C GLY A 59 45.24 -2.35 1.18
N SER A 60 44.25 -3.21 1.31
CA SER A 60 43.67 -3.93 0.19
C SER A 60 42.62 -3.07 -0.51
N GLY A 61 42.33 -3.35 -1.78
CA GLY A 61 41.18 -2.73 -2.47
C GLY A 61 39.89 -2.89 -1.65
N ASN A 62 39.04 -1.87 -1.71
CA ASN A 62 37.74 -1.83 -1.03
C ASN A 62 37.81 -1.73 0.51
N SER A 63 38.96 -1.37 1.05
CA SER A 63 39.09 -1.09 2.48
C SER A 63 38.91 0.39 2.78
N LEU A 64 38.32 0.71 3.91
CA LEU A 64 38.20 2.05 4.45
C LEU A 64 39.24 2.26 5.55
N LEU A 65 39.91 3.42 5.54
CA LEU A 65 40.75 3.82 6.66
C LEU A 65 39.84 4.26 7.83
N GLY A 66 40.03 3.65 8.97
CA GLY A 66 39.24 3.94 10.16
C GLY A 66 40.08 3.90 11.43
N VAL A 67 39.49 4.24 12.56
CA VAL A 67 40.14 4.24 13.87
C VAL A 67 39.87 2.91 14.56
N VAL A 68 40.90 2.33 15.21
CA VAL A 68 40.74 1.16 16.10
C VAL A 68 39.78 1.50 17.24
N GLY A 69 39.02 0.53 17.73
CA GLY A 69 38.02 0.73 18.77
C GLY A 69 38.49 1.47 20.03
N ALA A 70 39.80 1.42 20.35
CA ALA A 70 40.39 2.17 21.45
C ALA A 70 40.76 3.64 21.11
N GLY A 71 40.62 4.06 19.86
CA GLY A 71 40.81 5.46 19.44
C GLY A 71 42.25 5.97 19.30
N THR A 72 43.24 5.08 19.33
CA THR A 72 44.68 5.50 19.38
C THR A 72 45.45 5.29 18.10
N THR A 73 44.98 4.44 17.19
CA THR A 73 45.67 4.11 15.94
C THR A 73 44.69 3.98 14.79
N LEU A 74 45.21 4.10 13.56
CA LEU A 74 44.42 3.87 12.33
C LEU A 74 44.56 2.40 11.89
N GLU A 75 43.51 1.88 11.28
CA GLU A 75 43.51 0.55 10.66
C GLU A 75 42.63 0.55 9.40
N TYR A 76 42.85 -0.43 8.53
CA TYR A 76 41.95 -0.64 7.39
C TYR A 76 40.77 -1.52 7.81
N LYS A 77 39.59 -1.01 7.60
CA LYS A 77 38.34 -1.68 7.89
C LYS A 77 37.70 -2.23 6.62
N THR A 78 37.12 -3.41 6.73
CA THR A 78 36.32 -4.00 5.67
C THR A 78 34.84 -3.66 5.90
N LEU A 79 34.14 -3.20 4.87
CA LEU A 79 32.70 -3.09 4.91
C LEU A 79 32.10 -4.48 4.71
N THR A 80 31.24 -4.90 5.64
CA THR A 80 30.50 -6.16 5.57
C THR A 80 29.00 -5.84 5.47
N ALA A 81 28.36 -6.38 4.46
CA ALA A 81 26.91 -6.22 4.30
C ALA A 81 26.18 -7.00 5.40
N GLY A 82 25.28 -6.33 6.11
CA GLY A 82 24.27 -6.97 6.97
C GLY A 82 23.05 -7.40 6.17
N THR A 83 22.10 -8.03 6.86
CA THR A 83 20.83 -8.45 6.24
C THR A 83 20.11 -7.26 5.60
N GLY A 84 19.70 -7.40 4.35
CA GLY A 84 18.98 -6.35 3.63
C GLY A 84 19.86 -5.24 3.03
N ILE A 85 21.19 -5.38 3.06
CA ILE A 85 22.13 -4.45 2.46
C ILE A 85 22.95 -5.16 1.38
N SER A 86 23.11 -4.51 0.24
CA SER A 86 24.06 -4.86 -0.81
C SER A 86 25.22 -3.86 -0.81
N LEU A 87 26.44 -4.37 -0.95
CA LEU A 87 27.63 -3.56 -1.16
C LEU A 87 28.20 -3.90 -2.53
N SER A 88 28.41 -2.90 -3.35
CA SER A 88 29.16 -3.04 -4.60
C SER A 88 30.34 -2.07 -4.63
N PHE A 89 31.44 -2.51 -5.22
CA PHE A 89 32.71 -1.78 -5.27
C PHE A 89 33.10 -1.62 -6.73
N SER A 90 33.36 -0.38 -7.13
CA SER A 90 33.88 -0.03 -8.44
C SER A 90 35.10 0.88 -8.29
N THR A 91 35.75 1.24 -9.41
CA THR A 91 36.86 2.19 -9.37
C THR A 91 36.34 3.55 -8.95
N GLY A 92 36.68 3.95 -7.71
CA GLY A 92 36.31 5.25 -7.16
C GLY A 92 35.07 5.30 -6.30
N ASP A 93 34.21 4.25 -6.34
CA ASP A 93 32.94 4.27 -5.63
C ASP A 93 32.70 3.02 -4.77
N ILE A 94 32.05 3.24 -3.64
CA ILE A 94 31.44 2.21 -2.82
C ILE A 94 29.96 2.49 -2.81
N THR A 95 29.19 1.63 -3.45
CA THR A 95 27.72 1.76 -3.46
C THR A 95 27.13 0.90 -2.36
N ILE A 96 26.26 1.49 -1.54
CA ILE A 96 25.53 0.83 -0.48
C ILE A 96 24.04 0.91 -0.86
N GLU A 97 23.44 -0.24 -1.17
CA GLU A 97 22.04 -0.34 -1.57
C GLU A 97 21.25 -1.16 -0.55
N SER A 98 20.03 -0.74 -0.30
CA SER A 98 19.07 -1.57 0.40
C SER A 98 18.52 -2.59 -0.59
N ILE A 99 18.79 -3.88 -0.37
CA ILE A 99 18.16 -5.00 -1.10
C ILE A 99 16.97 -5.57 -0.33
N GLY A 100 16.77 -5.05 0.87
CA GLY A 100 15.60 -5.35 1.67
C GLY A 100 14.50 -4.36 1.31
N THR A 101 13.58 -4.73 0.51
CA THR A 101 12.19 -4.42 0.80
C THR A 101 11.97 -4.80 2.25
N GLY A 102 11.33 -3.92 3.04
CA GLY A 102 11.01 -4.23 4.43
C GLY A 102 10.64 -5.71 4.58
N THR A 103 10.93 -6.29 5.68
CA THR A 103 10.99 -7.74 6.02
C THR A 103 9.71 -8.57 5.73
N ILE A 104 8.87 -8.15 4.82
CA ILE A 104 7.75 -8.95 4.35
C ILE A 104 8.29 -9.84 3.23
N THR A 105 8.40 -11.13 3.51
CA THR A 105 8.81 -12.16 2.55
C THR A 105 7.61 -13.01 2.15
N GLY A 106 7.67 -13.62 1.00
CA GLY A 106 6.64 -14.55 0.54
C GLY A 106 6.56 -14.62 -0.97
N THR A 107 5.80 -15.59 -1.44
CA THR A 107 5.44 -15.75 -2.84
C THR A 107 3.95 -15.61 -2.97
N GLY A 108 3.49 -14.87 -3.97
CA GLY A 108 2.07 -14.67 -4.24
C GLY A 108 1.76 -14.76 -5.72
N SER A 109 0.54 -15.16 -6.03
CA SER A 109 0.01 -15.15 -7.39
C SER A 109 -0.62 -13.80 -7.71
N THR A 110 -0.47 -13.36 -8.95
CA THR A 110 -1.10 -12.11 -9.42
C THR A 110 -2.62 -12.17 -9.23
N GLY A 111 -3.19 -11.13 -8.65
CA GLY A 111 -4.63 -11.04 -8.40
C GLY A 111 -5.10 -11.68 -7.09
N THR A 112 -4.21 -12.22 -6.28
CA THR A 112 -4.56 -12.77 -4.95
C THR A 112 -4.36 -11.71 -3.87
N ILE A 113 -5.29 -11.61 -2.94
CA ILE A 113 -5.13 -10.80 -1.73
C ILE A 113 -4.28 -11.59 -0.75
N PRO A 114 -3.14 -11.04 -0.27
CA PRO A 114 -2.23 -11.79 0.56
C PRO A 114 -2.78 -12.04 1.97
N LEU A 115 -2.37 -13.16 2.55
CA LEU A 115 -2.60 -13.55 3.94
C LEU A 115 -1.27 -13.64 4.67
N PHE A 116 -1.15 -13.03 5.84
CA PHE A 116 -0.03 -13.25 6.74
C PHE A 116 -0.15 -14.65 7.36
N THR A 117 0.87 -15.49 7.20
CA THR A 117 0.97 -16.81 7.86
C THR A 117 1.75 -16.77 9.16
N ASP A 118 2.58 -15.74 9.32
CA ASP A 118 3.28 -15.34 10.53
C ASP A 118 3.53 -13.83 10.53
N GLU A 119 4.34 -13.29 11.43
CA GLU A 119 4.60 -11.86 11.56
C GLU A 119 5.26 -11.22 10.31
N THR A 120 5.92 -12.01 9.47
CA THR A 120 6.75 -11.52 8.36
C THR A 120 6.48 -12.20 7.02
N THR A 121 5.73 -13.30 7.00
CA THR A 121 5.52 -14.11 5.80
C THR A 121 4.12 -13.94 5.23
N LEU A 122 4.03 -13.61 3.95
CA LEU A 122 2.81 -13.56 3.18
C LEU A 122 2.68 -14.79 2.27
N THR A 123 1.45 -15.25 2.09
CA THR A 123 1.06 -16.27 1.11
C THR A 123 -0.25 -15.88 0.45
N ASP A 124 -0.67 -16.65 -0.55
CA ASP A 124 -1.98 -16.48 -1.17
C ASP A 124 -3.11 -16.81 -0.20
N SER A 125 -4.11 -15.96 -0.14
CA SER A 125 -5.38 -16.26 0.53
C SER A 125 -6.38 -16.90 -0.44
N LEU A 126 -7.55 -17.26 0.07
CA LEU A 126 -8.68 -17.71 -0.76
C LEU A 126 -9.40 -16.53 -1.45
N ILE A 127 -8.89 -15.32 -1.34
CA ILE A 127 -9.49 -14.11 -1.91
C ILE A 127 -8.68 -13.68 -3.13
N THR A 128 -9.35 -13.64 -4.29
CA THR A 128 -8.75 -13.22 -5.56
C THR A 128 -9.48 -12.03 -6.14
N GLN A 129 -8.80 -11.22 -6.94
CA GLN A 129 -9.37 -10.10 -7.67
C GLN A 129 -9.05 -10.19 -9.15
N SER A 130 -10.06 -10.01 -9.98
CA SER A 130 -9.93 -9.88 -11.45
C SER A 130 -10.79 -8.72 -11.92
N GLY A 131 -10.16 -7.66 -12.43
CA GLY A 131 -10.87 -6.42 -12.76
C GLY A 131 -11.59 -5.85 -11.53
N THR A 132 -12.90 -5.69 -11.62
CA THR A 132 -13.76 -5.19 -10.53
C THR A 132 -14.35 -6.30 -9.66
N MET A 133 -14.12 -7.56 -10.02
CA MET A 133 -14.66 -8.70 -9.28
C MET A 133 -13.67 -9.17 -8.21
N VAL A 134 -14.17 -9.37 -6.99
CA VAL A 134 -13.47 -10.05 -5.88
C VAL A 134 -14.17 -11.37 -5.63
N GLN A 135 -13.42 -12.47 -5.63
CA GLN A 135 -13.92 -13.82 -5.42
C GLN A 135 -13.30 -14.44 -4.16
N ILE A 136 -14.11 -15.15 -3.40
CA ILE A 136 -13.69 -15.93 -2.23
C ILE A 136 -13.91 -17.41 -2.54
N ALA A 137 -12.84 -18.19 -2.63
CA ALA A 137 -12.88 -19.63 -2.90
C ALA A 137 -13.15 -20.47 -1.63
N GLY A 138 -13.99 -19.98 -0.75
CA GLY A 138 -14.32 -20.63 0.53
C GLY A 138 -15.62 -20.10 1.12
N ASN A 139 -15.86 -20.45 2.38
CA ASN A 139 -17.04 -19.95 3.11
C ASN A 139 -16.89 -18.48 3.48
N PHE A 140 -17.88 -17.68 3.17
CA PHE A 140 -17.98 -16.30 3.60
C PHE A 140 -18.97 -16.15 4.75
N LYS A 141 -18.50 -15.67 5.91
CA LYS A 141 -19.35 -15.28 7.05
C LYS A 141 -19.22 -13.78 7.27
N ALA A 142 -20.34 -13.09 7.34
CA ALA A 142 -20.41 -11.68 7.69
C ALA A 142 -21.48 -11.48 8.78
N LEU A 143 -21.29 -10.49 9.65
CA LEU A 143 -22.29 -10.09 10.63
C LEU A 143 -23.55 -9.53 9.93
N THR A 144 -23.34 -8.76 8.86
CA THR A 144 -24.37 -8.21 7.99
C THR A 144 -23.91 -8.28 6.55
N LYS A 145 -24.86 -8.46 5.62
CA LYS A 145 -24.63 -8.32 4.18
C LYS A 145 -25.62 -7.32 3.61
N SER A 146 -25.12 -6.35 2.88
CA SER A 146 -25.93 -5.37 2.18
C SER A 146 -25.39 -5.11 0.78
N PHE A 147 -26.24 -4.66 -0.13
CA PHE A 147 -25.79 -4.00 -1.33
C PHE A 147 -25.96 -2.47 -1.17
N LYS A 148 -25.02 -1.74 -1.72
CA LYS A 148 -24.99 -0.29 -1.67
C LYS A 148 -24.71 0.23 -3.07
N ILE A 149 -25.66 0.97 -3.61
CA ILE A 149 -25.61 1.48 -4.97
C ILE A 149 -25.97 2.97 -5.00
N PRO A 150 -25.56 3.72 -6.03
CA PRO A 150 -26.14 5.03 -6.29
C PRO A 150 -27.67 4.94 -6.38
N HIS A 151 -28.39 5.90 -5.81
CA HIS A 151 -29.84 5.87 -5.83
C HIS A 151 -30.36 5.92 -7.28
N PRO A 152 -31.28 5.02 -7.70
CA PRO A 152 -31.68 4.89 -9.10
C PRO A 152 -32.25 6.15 -9.74
N ILE A 153 -32.87 7.02 -8.93
CA ILE A 153 -33.47 8.28 -9.41
C ILE A 153 -32.58 9.49 -9.15
N ASP A 154 -31.78 9.49 -8.08
CA ASP A 154 -30.89 10.60 -7.71
C ASP A 154 -29.49 10.09 -7.33
N PRO A 155 -28.71 9.62 -8.33
CA PRO A 155 -27.42 8.97 -8.08
C PRO A 155 -26.32 9.91 -7.58
N VAL A 156 -26.51 11.22 -7.75
CA VAL A 156 -25.51 12.23 -7.34
C VAL A 156 -25.59 12.53 -5.84
N ASN A 157 -26.83 12.63 -5.30
CA ASN A 157 -27.04 13.11 -3.94
C ASN A 157 -27.45 12.00 -2.96
N LYS A 158 -27.85 10.82 -3.46
CA LYS A 158 -28.42 9.75 -2.64
C LYS A 158 -27.76 8.41 -2.92
N ILE A 159 -27.75 7.59 -1.88
CA ILE A 159 -27.32 6.19 -1.92
C ILE A 159 -28.51 5.36 -1.47
N LEU A 160 -28.74 4.25 -2.18
CA LEU A 160 -29.65 3.21 -1.77
C LEU A 160 -28.87 2.05 -1.15
N GLU A 161 -29.24 1.67 0.07
CA GLU A 161 -28.65 0.53 0.77
C GLU A 161 -29.75 -0.41 1.25
N HIS A 162 -29.66 -1.66 0.81
CA HIS A 162 -30.58 -2.74 1.21
C HIS A 162 -29.79 -3.91 1.79
N GLY A 163 -30.43 -4.69 2.66
CA GLY A 163 -29.95 -6.02 3.03
C GLY A 163 -29.92 -6.94 1.81
N SER A 164 -28.89 -7.76 1.67
CA SER A 164 -28.82 -8.73 0.58
C SER A 164 -29.80 -9.88 0.80
N LEU A 165 -30.58 -10.20 -0.21
CA LEU A 165 -31.40 -11.40 -0.30
C LEU A 165 -30.61 -12.48 -1.04
N GLU A 166 -30.50 -13.68 -0.47
CA GLU A 166 -29.86 -14.81 -1.13
C GLU A 166 -30.91 -15.67 -1.83
N GLY A 167 -30.74 -15.84 -3.12
CA GLY A 167 -31.65 -16.60 -3.97
C GLY A 167 -31.06 -16.84 -5.35
N PRO A 168 -31.82 -17.44 -6.27
CA PRO A 168 -31.34 -17.70 -7.63
C PRO A 168 -31.27 -16.42 -8.49
N GLU A 169 -31.73 -15.29 -7.97
CA GLU A 169 -31.76 -14.00 -8.64
C GLU A 169 -31.31 -12.88 -7.69
N HIS A 170 -30.85 -11.76 -8.23
CA HIS A 170 -30.61 -10.57 -7.46
C HIS A 170 -31.90 -9.84 -7.15
N GLY A 171 -32.64 -10.35 -6.14
CA GLY A 171 -33.95 -9.85 -5.76
C GLY A 171 -33.93 -8.63 -4.86
N ALA A 172 -34.95 -7.80 -4.99
CA ALA A 172 -35.36 -6.83 -4.00
C ALA A 172 -36.76 -7.16 -3.50
N TYR A 173 -37.09 -6.82 -2.27
CA TYR A 173 -38.42 -7.00 -1.73
C TYR A 173 -38.92 -5.77 -0.99
N GLN A 174 -40.22 -5.59 -1.02
CA GLN A 174 -40.94 -4.62 -0.21
C GLN A 174 -42.07 -5.33 0.52
N ARG A 175 -42.21 -5.10 1.81
CA ARG A 175 -43.31 -5.69 2.61
C ARG A 175 -43.98 -4.63 3.45
N GLY A 176 -45.24 -4.88 3.77
CA GLY A 176 -45.99 -3.99 4.63
C GLY A 176 -47.36 -4.55 5.01
N THR A 177 -48.11 -3.72 5.70
CA THR A 177 -49.52 -3.94 6.01
C THR A 177 -50.32 -2.79 5.42
N ALA A 178 -51.43 -3.08 4.77
CA ALA A 178 -52.35 -2.08 4.23
C ALA A 178 -53.79 -2.33 4.70
N GLN A 179 -54.56 -1.27 4.76
CA GLN A 179 -55.97 -1.35 5.09
C GLN A 179 -56.79 -0.21 4.43
N GLY A 180 -58.00 -0.47 4.09
CA GLY A 180 -58.91 0.54 3.53
C GLY A 180 -60.33 -0.01 3.30
N LEU A 181 -61.24 0.86 2.91
CA LEU A 181 -62.58 0.48 2.45
C LEU A 181 -62.57 0.32 0.92
N GLY A 182 -63.19 -0.75 0.42
CA GLY A 182 -63.21 -1.03 -1.02
C GLY A 182 -61.85 -1.46 -1.55
N ASP A 183 -61.46 -0.90 -2.69
CA ASP A 183 -60.14 -1.11 -3.31
C ASP A 183 -59.06 -0.41 -2.51
N VAL A 184 -57.98 -1.14 -2.18
CA VAL A 184 -56.85 -0.61 -1.42
C VAL A 184 -55.64 -0.43 -2.33
N ILE A 185 -55.21 0.80 -2.49
CA ILE A 185 -54.02 1.14 -3.26
C ILE A 185 -52.80 1.04 -2.33
N VAL A 186 -51.80 0.29 -2.76
CA VAL A 186 -50.50 0.18 -2.10
C VAL A 186 -49.45 0.80 -3.00
N SER A 187 -48.92 1.96 -2.61
CA SER A 187 -47.79 2.61 -3.31
C SER A 187 -46.50 1.93 -2.96
N LEU A 188 -45.66 1.71 -3.96
CA LEU A 188 -44.29 1.21 -3.82
C LEU A 188 -43.32 2.40 -3.59
N PRO A 189 -42.10 2.16 -3.08
CA PRO A 189 -41.11 3.20 -2.99
C PRO A 189 -40.82 3.87 -4.34
N ASP A 190 -40.50 5.14 -4.33
CA ASP A 190 -40.25 5.94 -5.54
C ASP A 190 -39.15 5.38 -6.45
N TYR A 191 -38.14 4.72 -5.86
CA TYR A 191 -37.06 4.06 -6.59
C TYR A 191 -37.42 2.68 -7.15
N TRP A 192 -38.56 2.09 -6.76
CA TRP A 192 -38.93 0.70 -7.10
C TRP A 192 -38.96 0.48 -8.61
N SER A 193 -39.65 1.34 -9.33
CA SER A 193 -39.79 1.23 -10.79
C SER A 193 -38.46 1.42 -11.55
N ALA A 194 -37.51 2.09 -10.95
CA ALA A 194 -36.16 2.25 -11.52
C ALA A 194 -35.22 1.08 -11.19
N LEU A 195 -35.43 0.40 -10.07
CA LEU A 195 -34.57 -0.67 -9.57
C LEU A 195 -35.05 -2.06 -9.98
N VAL A 196 -36.37 -2.32 -9.96
CA VAL A 196 -36.99 -3.66 -10.07
C VAL A 196 -37.62 -3.82 -11.44
N GLU A 197 -37.52 -5.03 -12.01
CA GLU A 197 -38.22 -5.39 -13.25
C GLU A 197 -39.73 -5.23 -13.09
N PRO A 198 -40.46 -4.89 -14.18
CA PRO A 198 -41.89 -4.65 -14.10
C PRO A 198 -42.73 -5.88 -13.69
N ASP A 199 -42.21 -7.07 -13.98
CA ASP A 199 -42.86 -8.34 -13.63
C ASP A 199 -42.35 -8.81 -12.26
N TYR A 200 -42.95 -8.30 -11.21
CA TYR A 200 -42.65 -8.68 -9.83
C TYR A 200 -43.84 -9.40 -9.18
N ASN A 201 -43.57 -10.29 -8.25
CA ASN A 201 -44.58 -11.09 -7.57
C ASN A 201 -45.12 -10.36 -6.34
N ILE A 202 -46.43 -10.50 -6.11
CA ILE A 202 -47.13 -9.98 -4.93
C ILE A 202 -47.82 -11.13 -4.19
N ILE A 203 -47.39 -11.31 -2.92
CA ILE A 203 -48.04 -12.27 -2.03
C ILE A 203 -48.87 -11.50 -1.03
N LEU A 204 -50.16 -11.90 -0.90
CA LEU A 204 -51.13 -11.29 -0.01
C LEU A 204 -51.49 -12.24 1.10
N THR A 205 -51.56 -11.74 2.34
CA THR A 205 -52.09 -12.47 3.49
C THR A 205 -53.27 -11.69 4.09
N SER A 206 -54.48 -12.21 3.97
CA SER A 206 -55.66 -11.59 4.55
C SER A 206 -55.57 -11.58 6.10
N ARG A 207 -55.93 -10.44 6.71
CA ARG A 207 -56.11 -10.32 8.15
C ARG A 207 -57.60 -10.31 8.55
N GLY A 208 -58.42 -11.01 7.80
CA GLY A 208 -59.84 -11.19 8.01
C GLY A 208 -60.41 -12.38 7.24
N ASN A 209 -61.66 -12.69 7.46
CA ASN A 209 -62.36 -13.81 6.79
C ASN A 209 -62.90 -13.36 5.41
N TYR A 210 -61.98 -13.10 4.46
CA TYR A 210 -62.28 -12.73 3.09
C TYR A 210 -61.11 -13.11 2.17
N ASN A 211 -61.40 -13.35 0.91
CA ASN A 211 -60.39 -13.58 -0.12
C ASN A 211 -59.98 -12.26 -0.76
N LEU A 212 -58.69 -12.19 -1.12
CA LEU A 212 -58.10 -11.04 -1.78
C LEU A 212 -57.63 -11.39 -3.18
N TYR A 213 -57.63 -10.41 -4.08
CA TYR A 213 -57.01 -10.52 -5.38
C TYR A 213 -56.36 -9.19 -5.75
N ILE A 214 -55.38 -9.26 -6.63
CA ILE A 214 -54.73 -8.09 -7.20
C ILE A 214 -55.59 -7.65 -8.37
N LYS A 215 -56.21 -6.47 -8.25
CA LYS A 215 -57.06 -5.89 -9.26
C LYS A 215 -56.27 -5.22 -10.37
N GLU A 216 -55.15 -4.60 -9.99
CA GLU A 216 -54.25 -3.89 -10.88
C GLU A 216 -52.83 -3.95 -10.32
N GLN A 217 -51.83 -4.05 -11.19
CA GLN A 217 -50.43 -4.02 -10.85
C GLN A 217 -49.70 -3.19 -11.90
N ASN A 218 -48.87 -2.25 -11.45
CA ASN A 218 -47.94 -1.52 -12.30
C ASN A 218 -46.61 -1.29 -11.56
N SER A 219 -45.71 -0.51 -12.13
CA SER A 219 -44.37 -0.29 -11.59
C SER A 219 -44.33 0.54 -10.30
N ASP A 220 -45.37 1.30 -9.98
CA ASP A 220 -45.35 2.29 -8.90
C ASP A 220 -46.33 1.98 -7.77
N TYR A 221 -47.38 1.17 -8.07
CA TYR A 221 -48.37 0.75 -7.10
C TYR A 221 -49.06 -0.55 -7.55
N PHE A 222 -49.83 -1.14 -6.65
CA PHE A 222 -50.80 -2.17 -6.96
C PHE A 222 -52.11 -1.93 -6.19
N ILE A 223 -53.18 -2.46 -6.73
CA ILE A 223 -54.54 -2.35 -6.14
C ILE A 223 -54.99 -3.73 -5.70
N VAL A 224 -55.39 -3.83 -4.44
CA VAL A 224 -55.97 -5.04 -3.87
C VAL A 224 -57.46 -4.86 -3.64
N SER A 225 -58.22 -5.82 -4.11
CA SER A 225 -59.66 -5.88 -3.91
C SER A 225 -60.05 -7.14 -3.14
N LYS A 226 -61.15 -7.01 -2.42
CA LYS A 226 -61.77 -8.10 -1.69
C LYS A 226 -62.81 -8.79 -2.58
N ILE A 227 -62.76 -10.11 -2.65
CA ILE A 227 -63.85 -10.88 -3.25
C ILE A 227 -65.01 -10.88 -2.27
N ASN A 228 -66.12 -10.26 -2.65
CA ASN A 228 -67.31 -10.25 -1.84
C ASN A 228 -67.93 -11.65 -1.86
N SER A 229 -67.93 -12.33 -0.71
CA SER A 229 -68.91 -13.39 -0.49
C SER A 229 -70.29 -12.74 -0.20
N GLU A 230 -71.34 -13.30 -0.69
CA GLU A 230 -72.71 -12.75 -0.59
C GLU A 230 -73.19 -12.38 0.83
N SER A 231 -72.44 -12.71 1.85
CA SER A 231 -72.69 -12.47 3.28
C SER A 231 -71.74 -11.46 3.95
N SER A 232 -70.81 -10.82 3.25
CA SER A 232 -69.84 -9.94 3.91
C SER A 232 -70.32 -8.50 3.94
N ASN A 233 -70.33 -7.91 5.15
CA ASN A 233 -70.58 -6.49 5.37
C ASN A 233 -69.63 -5.65 4.50
N ILE A 234 -70.19 -4.96 3.51
CA ILE A 234 -69.54 -4.12 2.54
C ILE A 234 -68.75 -2.98 3.25
N ASN A 235 -69.12 -2.66 4.48
CA ASN A 235 -68.53 -1.59 5.27
C ASN A 235 -67.32 -2.01 6.17
N LEU A 236 -66.89 -3.27 6.09
CA LEU A 236 -65.72 -3.70 6.86
C LEU A 236 -64.43 -3.40 6.09
N ALA A 237 -63.49 -2.71 6.72
CA ALA A 237 -62.20 -2.40 6.15
C ALA A 237 -61.46 -3.70 5.76
N THR A 238 -60.93 -3.70 4.56
CA THR A 238 -60.00 -4.75 4.10
C THR A 238 -58.65 -4.49 4.74
N LYS A 239 -58.07 -5.46 5.47
CA LYS A 239 -56.75 -5.38 6.07
C LYS A 239 -55.92 -6.59 5.68
N PHE A 240 -54.70 -6.38 5.23
CA PHE A 240 -53.83 -7.45 4.75
C PHE A 240 -52.37 -7.10 4.89
N ASP A 241 -51.51 -8.13 4.95
CA ASP A 241 -50.08 -8.02 4.76
C ASP A 241 -49.75 -8.32 3.30
N TYR A 242 -48.69 -7.68 2.84
CA TYR A 242 -48.16 -7.93 1.49
C TYR A 242 -46.66 -8.12 1.52
N LEU A 243 -46.16 -8.89 0.56
CA LEU A 243 -44.77 -9.07 0.22
C LEU A 243 -44.62 -8.99 -1.30
N CYS A 244 -43.93 -7.98 -1.79
CA CYS A 244 -43.55 -7.83 -3.18
C CYS A 244 -42.09 -8.34 -3.33
N LEU A 245 -41.87 -9.18 -4.33
CA LEU A 245 -40.55 -9.74 -4.68
C LEU A 245 -40.33 -9.50 -6.17
N GLY A 246 -39.18 -8.95 -6.53
CA GLY A 246 -38.84 -8.75 -7.92
C GLY A 246 -37.35 -8.71 -8.18
N GLU A 247 -36.95 -9.08 -9.38
CA GLU A 247 -35.58 -9.06 -9.83
C GLU A 247 -35.10 -7.64 -10.09
N ARG A 248 -33.85 -7.37 -9.80
CA ARG A 248 -33.21 -6.05 -10.06
C ARG A 248 -32.85 -5.92 -11.53
N LYS A 249 -33.01 -4.71 -12.08
CA LYS A 249 -32.64 -4.36 -13.46
C LYS A 249 -31.17 -4.18 -13.69
N ASP A 250 -30.46 -3.73 -12.65
CA ASP A 250 -29.08 -3.29 -12.75
C ASP A 250 -28.07 -4.46 -12.72
N PHE A 251 -28.52 -5.66 -12.38
CA PHE A 251 -27.66 -6.82 -12.30
C PHE A 251 -28.40 -8.11 -12.58
N LYS A 252 -27.86 -8.92 -13.51
CA LYS A 252 -28.35 -10.28 -13.82
C LYS A 252 -27.25 -11.29 -13.62
N ILE A 253 -27.60 -12.47 -13.13
CA ILE A 253 -26.67 -13.60 -12.97
C ILE A 253 -27.12 -14.79 -13.81
N ASP A 254 -26.14 -15.51 -14.32
CA ASP A 254 -26.38 -16.85 -14.86
C ASP A 254 -26.36 -17.84 -13.70
N VAL A 255 -27.51 -18.35 -13.35
CA VAL A 255 -27.68 -19.31 -12.22
C VAL A 255 -26.92 -20.61 -12.47
N VAL A 256 -26.80 -21.02 -13.74
CA VAL A 256 -26.03 -22.20 -14.16
C VAL A 256 -24.93 -21.78 -15.11
N GLN A 257 -23.68 -21.97 -14.68
CA GLN A 257 -22.50 -21.76 -15.53
C GLN A 257 -21.91 -23.11 -15.92
N TYR A 258 -21.69 -23.30 -17.20
CA TYR A 258 -21.01 -24.48 -17.73
C TYR A 258 -19.50 -24.29 -17.62
N LYS A 259 -18.80 -25.29 -17.08
CA LYS A 259 -17.32 -25.31 -16.95
C LYS A 259 -16.66 -25.73 -18.26
#